data_976b0f2cf4ce5172f37ff4bfd0b2ec5e
#
_entry.id   976b0f2cf4ce5172f37ff4bfd0b2ec5e
#
_cell.length_a   1.000
_cell.length_b   1.000
_cell.length_c   1.000
_cell.angle_alpha   90.00
_cell.angle_beta   90.00
_cell.angle_gamma   90.00
#
_symmetry.space_group_name_H-M   'P 1'
#
loop_
_entity.id
_entity.type
_entity.pdbx_description
1 polymer ?
#
loop_
_entity_poly.entity_id
_entity_poly.type
_entity_poly.pdbx_seq_one_letter_code
_entity_poly.pdbx_strand_id
1 'polypeptide(L)'
;NDAYFSSRNLGSQVAAWASDQSKEIESLEMMDVSYQKIMDEFNVGNLEDNSEKKIPRPNFWGGYEIWVEEIELWKNQKNRFHDRLKFTRNINIQNGNIEADKRWNVIRIQP
;
A
#
# COMPACT_ATOMS: atom_id res chain seq x y z
N ASN A 1 -2.52 9.73 6.35
CA ASN A 1 -1.35 9.31 5.54
C ASN A 1 -0.01 9.62 6.22
N ASP A 2 0.13 10.74 6.96
CA ASP A 2 1.42 11.12 7.60
C ASP A 2 1.85 10.10 8.66
N ALA A 3 0.93 9.66 9.53
CA ALA A 3 1.22 8.64 10.53
C ALA A 3 1.68 7.31 9.91
N TYR A 4 1.04 6.89 8.82
CA TYR A 4 1.45 5.69 8.10
C TYR A 4 2.82 5.86 7.41
N PHE A 5 3.06 7.00 6.78
CA PHE A 5 4.37 7.30 6.18
C PHE A 5 5.48 7.26 7.23
N SER A 6 5.27 7.90 8.38
CA SER A 6 6.23 7.94 9.49
C SER A 6 6.45 6.57 10.15
N SER A 7 5.51 5.64 10.03
CA SER A 7 5.67 4.27 10.56
C SER A 7 6.59 3.39 9.70
N ARG A 8 6.86 3.79 8.45
CA ARG A 8 7.77 3.06 7.56
C ARG A 8 9.21 3.20 8.02
N ASN A 9 10.06 2.23 7.69
CA ASN A 9 11.49 2.39 7.93
C ASN A 9 12.07 3.56 7.13
N LEU A 10 13.13 4.16 7.64
CA LEU A 10 13.72 5.38 7.06
C LEU A 10 14.15 5.19 5.60
N GLY A 11 14.72 4.04 5.25
CA GLY A 11 15.10 3.72 3.87
C GLY A 11 13.92 3.76 2.91
N SER A 12 12.74 3.26 3.33
CA SER A 12 11.52 3.33 2.53
C SER A 12 10.94 4.76 2.45
N GLN A 13 11.16 5.59 3.46
CA GLN A 13 10.80 7.00 3.42
C GLN A 13 11.69 7.76 2.42
N VAL A 14 13.00 7.51 2.41
CA VAL A 14 13.95 8.06 1.45
C VAL A 14 13.61 7.61 0.03
N ALA A 15 13.35 6.31 -0.18
CA ALA A 15 12.97 5.77 -1.48
C ALA A 15 11.70 6.41 -2.05
N ALA A 16 10.73 6.75 -1.20
CA ALA A 16 9.51 7.42 -1.63
C ALA A 16 9.75 8.83 -2.17
N TRP A 17 10.77 9.53 -1.70
CA TRP A 17 11.21 10.82 -2.23
C TRP A 17 12.05 10.68 -3.50
N ALA A 18 12.88 9.64 -3.58
CA ALA A 18 13.83 9.42 -4.67
C ALA A 18 13.17 8.90 -5.95
N SER A 19 11.99 8.28 -5.84
CA SER A 19 11.33 7.60 -6.95
C SER A 19 10.16 8.41 -7.52
N ASP A 20 10.17 8.64 -8.81
CA ASP A 20 9.00 9.07 -9.59
C ASP A 20 8.31 7.82 -10.15
N GLN A 21 7.41 7.25 -9.37
CA GLN A 21 6.82 5.94 -9.61
C GLN A 21 6.25 5.77 -11.02
N SER A 22 6.65 4.69 -11.69
CA SER A 22 6.20 4.31 -13.04
C SER A 22 6.67 5.23 -14.16
N LYS A 23 7.62 6.12 -13.90
CA LYS A 23 8.29 6.89 -14.94
C LYS A 23 9.47 6.13 -15.51
N GLU A 24 9.77 6.41 -16.76
CA GLU A 24 10.95 5.88 -17.42
C GLU A 24 12.22 6.43 -16.76
N ILE A 25 13.24 5.59 -16.64
CA ILE A 25 14.55 5.93 -16.15
C ILE A 25 15.62 5.26 -17.02
N GLU A 26 16.72 5.95 -17.26
CA GLU A 26 17.75 5.49 -18.19
C GLU A 26 18.53 4.28 -17.66
N SER A 27 18.79 4.24 -16.35
CA SER A 27 19.52 3.14 -15.73
C SER A 27 19.20 2.97 -14.25
N LEU A 28 19.57 1.81 -13.68
CA LEU A 28 19.41 1.53 -12.26
C LEU A 28 20.31 2.43 -11.40
N GLU A 29 21.50 2.75 -11.89
CA GLU A 29 22.46 3.64 -11.21
C GLU A 29 21.86 5.04 -10.98
N MET A 30 20.98 5.50 -11.85
CA MET A 30 20.26 6.77 -11.67
C MET A 30 19.34 6.75 -10.44
N MET A 31 18.80 5.57 -10.09
CA MET A 31 18.05 5.42 -8.85
C MET A 31 18.93 5.58 -7.62
N ASP A 32 20.14 5.01 -7.63
CA ASP A 32 21.08 5.12 -6.53
C ASP A 32 21.52 6.59 -6.34
N VAL A 33 21.77 7.29 -7.43
CA VAL A 33 22.10 8.74 -7.38
C VAL A 33 20.94 9.54 -6.79
N SER A 34 19.71 9.29 -7.23
CA SER A 34 18.52 9.96 -6.69
C SER A 34 18.34 9.66 -5.20
N TYR A 35 18.52 8.40 -4.82
CA TYR A 35 18.42 7.99 -3.42
C TYR A 35 19.45 8.68 -2.54
N GLN A 36 20.72 8.71 -2.96
CA GLN A 36 21.80 9.39 -2.23
C GLN A 36 21.54 10.90 -2.10
N LYS A 37 21.04 11.52 -3.16
CA LYS A 37 20.66 12.94 -3.13
C LYS A 37 19.62 13.23 -2.05
N ILE A 38 18.62 12.40 -1.91
CA ILE A 38 17.59 12.56 -0.86
C ILE A 38 18.17 12.31 0.53
N MET A 39 19.06 11.33 0.68
CA MET A 39 19.75 11.12 1.96
C MET A 39 20.53 12.36 2.37
N ASP A 40 21.26 12.98 1.45
CA ASP A 40 22.03 14.20 1.70
C ASP A 40 21.12 15.39 2.03
N GLU A 41 20.03 15.57 1.28
CA GLU A 41 19.07 16.67 1.49
C GLU A 41 18.43 16.63 2.88
N PHE A 42 18.09 15.45 3.36
CA PHE A 42 17.50 15.27 4.69
C PHE A 42 18.52 14.96 5.78
N ASN A 43 19.81 15.05 5.49
CA ASN A 43 20.91 14.74 6.42
C ASN A 43 20.77 13.33 7.04
N VAL A 44 20.49 12.33 6.22
CA VAL A 44 20.45 10.93 6.60
C VAL A 44 21.84 10.33 6.37
N GLY A 45 22.63 10.18 7.43
CA GLY A 45 24.00 9.64 7.32
C GLY A 45 24.01 8.12 7.15
N ASN A 46 23.44 7.40 8.10
CA ASN A 46 23.33 5.93 8.06
C ASN A 46 21.90 5.52 8.40
N LEU A 47 21.33 4.63 7.59
CA LEU A 47 19.96 4.16 7.78
C LEU A 47 19.79 3.34 9.07
N GLU A 48 20.81 2.62 9.51
CA GLU A 48 20.79 1.81 10.73
C GLU A 48 20.90 2.68 11.98
N ASP A 49 21.73 3.70 11.96
CA ASP A 49 21.99 4.59 13.10
C ASP A 49 20.86 5.65 13.30
N ASN A 50 20.00 5.81 12.32
CA ASN A 50 18.93 6.82 12.33
C ASN A 50 17.53 6.19 12.50
N SER A 51 17.41 5.13 13.28
CA SER A 51 16.13 4.41 13.47
C SER A 51 14.99 5.30 14.02
N GLU A 52 15.30 6.34 14.77
CA GLU A 52 14.32 7.31 15.29
C GLU A 52 14.08 8.50 14.34
N LYS A 53 14.95 8.71 13.36
CA LYS A 53 14.84 9.81 12.40
C LYS A 53 13.64 9.59 11.50
N LYS A 54 12.86 10.64 11.31
CA LYS A 54 11.73 10.69 10.37
C LYS A 54 11.93 11.87 9.42
N ILE A 55 11.56 11.65 8.17
CA ILE A 55 11.51 12.70 7.16
C ILE A 55 10.05 12.98 6.80
N PRO A 56 9.72 14.18 6.34
CA PRO A 56 8.34 14.52 6.01
C PRO A 56 7.85 13.66 4.83
N ARG A 57 6.56 13.42 4.78
CA ARG A 57 5.94 12.74 3.65
C ARG A 57 5.94 13.66 2.41
N PRO A 58 6.34 13.16 1.22
CA PRO A 58 6.15 13.92 -0.01
C PRO A 58 4.68 14.21 -0.28
N ASN A 59 4.35 15.37 -0.80
CA ASN A 59 2.97 15.75 -1.11
C ASN A 59 2.31 14.83 -2.14
N PHE A 60 3.09 14.26 -3.05
CA PHE A 60 2.63 13.32 -4.06
C PHE A 60 2.47 11.89 -3.54
N TRP A 61 2.98 11.57 -2.34
CA TRP A 61 2.90 10.24 -1.76
C TRP A 61 1.60 10.07 -0.98
N GLY A 62 0.88 9.02 -1.30
CA GLY A 62 -0.38 8.70 -0.65
C GLY A 62 -0.72 7.24 -0.79
N GLY A 63 -1.95 6.89 -0.45
CA GLY A 63 -2.51 5.56 -0.58
C GLY A 63 -4.00 5.64 -0.87
N TYR A 64 -4.52 4.52 -1.32
CA TYR A 64 -5.95 4.33 -1.54
C TYR A 64 -6.50 3.44 -0.44
N GLU A 65 -7.67 3.78 0.06
CA GLU A 65 -8.50 2.90 0.87
C GLU A 65 -9.55 2.28 -0.04
N ILE A 66 -9.62 0.95 -0.04
CA ILE A 66 -10.58 0.21 -0.84
C ILE A 66 -11.64 -0.34 0.10
N TRP A 67 -12.87 0.11 -0.09
CA TRP A 67 -14.03 -0.43 0.61
C TRP A 67 -14.57 -1.61 -0.18
N VAL A 68 -14.41 -2.80 0.39
CA VAL A 68 -14.75 -4.04 -0.29
C VAL A 68 -16.20 -4.40 0.00
N GLU A 69 -16.98 -4.58 -1.05
CA GLU A 69 -18.38 -4.98 -1.04
C GLU A 69 -18.56 -6.49 -1.24
N GLU A 70 -17.66 -7.05 -2.02
CA GLU A 70 -17.64 -8.49 -2.33
C GLU A 70 -16.22 -9.05 -2.26
N ILE A 71 -16.07 -10.23 -1.65
CA ILE A 71 -14.81 -10.99 -1.64
C ILE A 71 -15.15 -12.45 -1.98
N GLU A 72 -14.40 -13.02 -2.87
CA GLU A 72 -14.44 -14.45 -3.13
C GLU A 72 -13.15 -15.12 -2.68
N LEU A 73 -13.27 -16.13 -1.82
CA LEU A 73 -12.15 -16.99 -1.44
C LEU A 73 -12.25 -18.30 -2.23
N TRP A 74 -11.16 -18.65 -2.85
CA TRP A 74 -11.04 -19.79 -3.74
C TRP A 74 -10.00 -20.78 -3.22
N LYS A 75 -10.43 -22.01 -2.95
CA LYS A 75 -9.52 -23.09 -2.56
C LYS A 75 -9.48 -24.14 -3.67
N ASN A 76 -8.27 -24.36 -4.20
CA ASN A 76 -8.07 -25.36 -5.23
C ASN A 76 -8.37 -26.77 -4.72
N GLN A 77 -9.12 -27.56 -5.50
CA GLN A 77 -9.50 -28.93 -5.23
C GLN A 77 -9.26 -29.80 -6.47
N LYS A 78 -9.17 -31.13 -6.25
CA LYS A 78 -9.04 -32.11 -7.33
C LYS A 78 -10.26 -32.06 -8.26
N ASN A 79 -10.06 -32.43 -9.52
CA ASN A 79 -11.12 -32.55 -10.55
C ASN A 79 -11.91 -31.25 -10.80
N ARG A 80 -11.30 -30.10 -10.54
CA ARG A 80 -11.94 -28.77 -10.68
C ARG A 80 -13.15 -28.52 -9.78
N PHE A 81 -13.37 -29.35 -8.77
CA PHE A 81 -14.40 -29.12 -7.73
C PHE A 81 -13.85 -28.14 -6.68
N HIS A 82 -13.52 -26.95 -7.13
CA HIS A 82 -12.95 -25.91 -6.28
C HIS A 82 -13.96 -25.45 -5.23
N ASP A 83 -13.49 -25.30 -3.99
CA ASP A 83 -14.32 -24.73 -2.93
C ASP A 83 -14.28 -23.20 -3.04
N ARG A 84 -15.45 -22.59 -3.17
CA ARG A 84 -15.62 -21.15 -3.38
C ARG A 84 -16.56 -20.58 -2.34
N LEU A 85 -16.07 -19.63 -1.56
CA LEU A 85 -16.86 -18.89 -0.59
C LEU A 85 -16.97 -17.44 -1.04
N LYS A 86 -18.19 -16.96 -1.18
CA LYS A 86 -18.50 -15.59 -1.54
C LYS A 86 -19.02 -14.85 -0.31
N PHE A 87 -18.36 -13.74 -0.02
CA PHE A 87 -18.68 -12.83 1.06
C PHE A 87 -19.24 -11.54 0.46
N THR A 88 -20.40 -11.10 0.92
CA THR A 88 -21.02 -9.84 0.48
C THR A 88 -21.46 -9.01 1.68
N ARG A 89 -21.38 -7.70 1.54
CA ARG A 89 -21.95 -6.73 2.50
C ARG A 89 -22.42 -5.49 1.75
N ASN A 90 -23.26 -4.68 2.39
CA ASN A 90 -23.63 -3.39 1.81
C ASN A 90 -22.63 -2.31 2.20
N ILE A 91 -22.40 -1.40 1.26
CA ILE A 91 -21.65 -0.16 1.44
C ILE A 91 -22.55 1.00 1.03
N ASN A 92 -22.74 1.95 1.92
CA ASN A 92 -23.47 3.17 1.66
C ASN A 92 -22.50 4.34 1.54
N ILE A 93 -22.65 5.12 0.48
CA ILE A 93 -21.86 6.32 0.26
C ILE A 93 -22.82 7.51 0.25
N GLN A 94 -22.71 8.39 1.26
CA GLN A 94 -23.54 9.58 1.37
C GLN A 94 -22.65 10.79 1.69
N ASN A 95 -22.70 11.81 0.82
CA ASN A 95 -21.96 13.07 1.03
C ASN A 95 -20.46 12.87 1.34
N GLY A 96 -19.82 11.89 0.68
CA GLY A 96 -18.40 11.56 0.91
C GLY A 96 -18.11 10.72 2.16
N ASN A 97 -19.14 10.41 2.97
CA ASN A 97 -19.02 9.46 4.08
C ASN A 97 -19.32 8.05 3.58
N ILE A 98 -18.49 7.10 3.98
CA ILE A 98 -18.63 5.70 3.61
C ILE A 98 -18.95 4.91 4.87
N GLU A 99 -20.04 4.18 4.83
CA GLU A 99 -20.46 3.24 5.88
C GLU A 99 -20.60 1.84 5.27
N ALA A 100 -20.02 0.85 5.91
CA ALA A 100 -20.12 -0.53 5.50
C ALA A 100 -20.72 -1.39 6.61
N ASP A 101 -21.54 -2.35 6.23
CA ASP A 101 -22.03 -3.35 7.16
C ASP A 101 -20.87 -4.07 7.84
N LYS A 102 -20.95 -4.22 9.15
CA LYS A 102 -19.92 -4.96 9.92
C LYS A 102 -20.02 -6.47 9.70
N ARG A 103 -21.20 -6.96 9.37
CA ARG A 103 -21.46 -8.38 9.12
C ARG A 103 -21.40 -8.68 7.64
N TRP A 104 -20.81 -9.80 7.32
CA TRP A 104 -20.77 -10.34 5.99
C TRP A 104 -21.82 -11.44 5.83
N ASN A 105 -22.55 -11.41 4.71
CA ASN A 105 -23.29 -12.57 4.25
C ASN A 105 -22.30 -13.51 3.55
N VAL A 106 -22.34 -14.80 3.91
CA VAL A 106 -21.39 -15.80 3.39
C VAL A 106 -22.15 -16.93 2.75
N ILE A 107 -21.88 -17.20 1.50
CA ILE A 107 -22.43 -18.32 0.76
C ILE A 107 -21.33 -19.15 0.12
N ARG A 108 -21.56 -20.44 -0.02
CA ARG A 108 -20.73 -21.31 -0.85
C ARG A 108 -21.33 -21.38 -2.23
N ILE A 109 -20.52 -21.21 -3.25
CA ILE A 109 -20.94 -21.23 -4.65
C ILE A 109 -20.26 -22.38 -5.40
N GLN A 110 -20.93 -22.87 -6.43
CA GLN A 110 -20.39 -23.94 -7.26
C GLN A 110 -19.19 -23.43 -8.09
N PRO A 111 -18.21 -24.33 -8.37
CA PRO A 111 -17.07 -23.99 -9.20
C PRO A 111 -17.43 -23.75 -10.67
#